data_799f3aa2e90c7e74863aec22375ddb27
#
_entry.id   799f3aa2e90c7e74863aec22375ddb27
#
_cell.length_a   1.000
_cell.length_b   1.000
_cell.length_c   1.000
_cell.angle_alpha   90.00
_cell.angle_beta   90.00
_cell.angle_gamma   90.00
#
_symmetry.space_group_name_H-M   'P 1'
#
loop_
_entity.id
_entity.type
_entity.pdbx_description
1 polymer ?
#
loop_
_entity_poly.entity_id
_entity_poly.type
_entity_poly.pdbx_seq_one_letter_code
_entity_poly.pdbx_strand_id
1 'polypeptide(L)'
;MRPWGSIKLDIYGGSHEKRMGLTMELPKGLRLDGEIISRDIERRRGVNKKGVTSRREADVPIYISGVRGGVTTGDTLRVEFENSDFRPKDYTDISSLPRPSHCDYPAYIKYGGIPSGGGIFSGRMTLPLVFAGAVARQLLMQRGMTVGGHYYDIGGALDSPFHPLQVDRHTLDRLRGSDFPVLDVSARRAMEDRIGEAAERGDSVGGSVELCALGLPVGTGGPLWEGLESSIASIMYAVPGVKGVEFGAGFRMADMHGSDANDGIRIKDGKIAFESNNSGGINGGMANGAPVLLRVAFRPTPSITQPQHTVNLRELQNARITVGGRHDSCIALRGLAAAEAALCLGILNCMEGL
;
A
#
# COMPACT_ATOMS: atom_id res chain seq x y z
N MET A 1 -4.32 -22.72 15.80
CA MET A 1 -4.57 -21.67 14.79
C MET A 1 -3.37 -20.75 14.78
N ARG A 2 -2.68 -20.59 13.67
CA ARG A 2 -1.62 -19.59 13.54
C ARG A 2 -2.30 -18.28 13.11
N PRO A 3 -2.29 -17.22 13.90
CA PRO A 3 -3.01 -15.97 13.61
C PRO A 3 -2.42 -15.19 12.40
N TRP A 4 -1.32 -15.68 11.85
CA TRP A 4 -0.61 -15.10 10.72
C TRP A 4 -0.27 -16.24 9.77
N GLY A 5 -0.72 -16.16 8.51
CA GLY A 5 -0.60 -17.22 7.52
C GLY A 5 0.84 -17.71 7.24
N SER A 6 1.04 -18.34 6.09
CA SER A 6 2.26 -19.10 5.76
C SER A 6 3.48 -18.24 5.38
N ILE A 7 3.31 -16.94 5.09
CA ILE A 7 4.44 -16.07 4.69
C ILE A 7 5.17 -15.58 5.93
N LYS A 8 6.47 -15.91 6.02
CA LYS A 8 7.36 -15.29 6.99
C LYS A 8 8.10 -14.15 6.30
N LEU A 9 7.75 -12.93 6.66
CA LEU A 9 8.30 -11.69 6.14
C LEU A 9 8.65 -10.78 7.31
N ASP A 10 9.93 -10.38 7.41
CA ASP A 10 10.39 -9.35 8.34
C ASP A 10 10.96 -8.17 7.56
N ILE A 11 10.59 -6.95 7.96
CA ILE A 11 11.11 -5.70 7.41
C ILE A 11 11.87 -4.98 8.52
N TYR A 12 13.11 -4.56 8.23
CA TYR A 12 14.00 -3.96 9.21
C TYR A 12 14.68 -2.69 8.69
N GLY A 13 15.30 -1.94 9.61
CA GLY A 13 15.95 -0.67 9.34
C GLY A 13 15.02 0.53 9.47
N GLY A 14 15.49 1.70 9.06
CA GLY A 14 14.77 2.97 9.16
C GLY A 14 15.13 3.94 8.05
N SER A 15 14.30 4.97 7.87
CA SER A 15 14.47 5.97 6.79
C SER A 15 15.76 6.77 6.87
N HIS A 16 16.40 6.82 8.04
CA HIS A 16 17.63 7.55 8.32
C HIS A 16 18.77 6.64 8.82
N GLU A 17 18.63 5.34 8.63
CA GLU A 17 19.71 4.38 8.77
C GLU A 17 20.43 4.20 7.43
N LYS A 18 21.67 3.71 7.46
CA LYS A 18 22.45 3.48 6.23
C LYS A 18 21.77 2.52 5.27
N ARG A 19 21.05 1.54 5.81
CA ARG A 19 20.34 0.51 5.04
C ARG A 19 19.00 0.19 5.68
N MET A 20 18.08 -0.25 4.85
CA MET A 20 16.85 -0.95 5.23
C MET A 20 16.75 -2.22 4.42
N GLY A 21 15.93 -3.16 4.86
CA GLY A 21 15.81 -4.41 4.13
C GLY A 21 14.66 -5.27 4.58
N LEU A 22 14.65 -6.47 4.06
CA LEU A 22 13.69 -7.50 4.42
C LEU A 22 14.35 -8.88 4.48
N THR A 23 13.71 -9.78 5.21
CA THR A 23 13.88 -11.22 5.04
C THR A 23 12.56 -11.86 4.68
N MET A 24 12.58 -12.87 3.80
CA MET A 24 11.38 -13.58 3.34
C MET A 24 11.71 -15.06 3.11
N GLU A 25 10.86 -15.97 3.60
CA GLU A 25 10.98 -17.38 3.27
C GLU A 25 10.26 -17.67 1.94
N LEU A 26 10.96 -18.28 1.01
CA LEU A 26 10.47 -18.62 -0.33
C LEU A 26 10.79 -20.06 -0.69
N PRO A 27 9.96 -20.73 -1.51
CA PRO A 27 10.27 -22.05 -2.02
C PRO A 27 11.53 -22.02 -2.88
N LYS A 28 12.27 -23.12 -2.90
CA LYS A 28 13.42 -23.31 -3.79
C LYS A 28 12.97 -23.40 -5.25
N GLY A 29 13.77 -22.79 -6.15
CA GLY A 29 13.56 -22.91 -7.58
C GLY A 29 12.65 -21.85 -8.20
N LEU A 30 12.15 -20.88 -7.44
CA LEU A 30 11.39 -19.75 -7.96
C LEU A 30 12.36 -18.81 -8.73
N ARG A 31 12.10 -18.59 -10.02
CA ARG A 31 12.81 -17.58 -10.81
C ARG A 31 12.19 -16.20 -10.51
N LEU A 32 13.02 -15.30 -10.02
CA LEU A 32 12.62 -13.91 -9.77
C LEU A 32 12.81 -13.08 -11.05
N ASP A 33 11.72 -12.50 -11.53
CA ASP A 33 11.74 -11.53 -12.63
C ASP A 33 12.10 -10.14 -12.09
N GLY A 34 13.32 -9.71 -12.42
CA GLY A 34 13.86 -8.42 -11.99
C GLY A 34 13.14 -7.23 -12.62
N GLU A 35 12.54 -7.37 -13.81
CA GLU A 35 11.80 -6.29 -14.47
C GLU A 35 10.48 -6.00 -13.74
N ILE A 36 9.78 -7.04 -13.29
CA ILE A 36 8.56 -6.88 -12.47
C ILE A 36 8.91 -6.17 -11.17
N ILE A 37 10.00 -6.58 -10.51
CA ILE A 37 10.46 -5.97 -9.25
C ILE A 37 10.84 -4.51 -9.47
N SER A 38 11.65 -4.22 -10.47
CA SER A 38 12.09 -2.85 -10.79
C SER A 38 10.93 -1.93 -11.12
N ARG A 39 9.97 -2.40 -11.92
CA ARG A 39 8.76 -1.65 -12.26
C ARG A 39 7.92 -1.28 -11.04
N ASP A 40 7.68 -2.21 -10.13
CA ASP A 40 6.90 -1.93 -8.92
C ASP A 40 7.64 -0.95 -7.99
N ILE A 41 8.95 -1.07 -7.86
CA ILE A 41 9.79 -0.11 -7.13
C ILE A 41 9.74 1.28 -7.77
N GLU A 42 9.83 1.39 -9.10
CA GLU A 42 9.74 2.65 -9.82
C GLU A 42 8.36 3.32 -9.64
N ARG A 43 7.28 2.57 -9.72
CA ARG A 43 5.93 3.07 -9.45
C ARG A 43 5.83 3.63 -8.03
N ARG A 44 6.41 2.94 -7.05
CA ARG A 44 6.48 3.41 -5.66
C ARG A 44 7.32 4.69 -5.53
N ARG A 45 8.42 4.83 -6.27
CA ARG A 45 9.26 6.05 -6.26
C ARG A 45 8.48 7.29 -6.69
N GLY A 46 7.58 7.14 -7.66
CA GLY A 46 6.75 8.24 -8.16
C GLY A 46 7.57 9.39 -8.75
N VAL A 47 8.73 9.10 -9.34
CA VAL A 47 9.60 10.11 -9.96
C VAL A 47 8.84 10.89 -11.02
N ASN A 48 9.00 12.23 -11.02
CA ASN A 48 8.35 13.19 -11.91
C ASN A 48 6.84 13.37 -11.74
N LYS A 49 6.22 12.86 -10.67
CA LYS A 49 4.83 13.16 -10.34
C LYS A 49 4.75 14.50 -9.59
N LYS A 50 3.81 15.36 -9.98
CA LYS A 50 3.46 16.58 -9.23
C LYS A 50 3.04 16.18 -7.81
N GLY A 51 3.55 16.86 -6.79
CA GLY A 51 3.21 16.57 -5.39
C GLY A 51 4.02 15.45 -4.71
N VAL A 52 4.97 14.84 -5.42
CA VAL A 52 5.94 13.89 -4.85
C VAL A 52 7.27 14.61 -4.61
N THR A 53 7.94 14.29 -3.52
CA THR A 53 9.21 14.94 -3.14
C THR A 53 10.29 14.74 -4.20
N SER A 54 11.24 15.70 -4.25
CA SER A 54 12.43 15.64 -5.10
C SER A 54 13.51 14.67 -4.61
N ARG A 55 13.27 13.91 -3.51
CA ARG A 55 14.21 12.90 -3.04
C ARG A 55 14.43 11.84 -4.10
N ARG A 56 15.68 11.67 -4.51
CA ARG A 56 16.06 10.69 -5.54
C ARG A 56 17.00 9.67 -4.94
N GLU A 57 16.55 8.43 -4.89
CA GLU A 57 17.37 7.28 -4.53
C GLU A 57 17.25 6.22 -5.60
N ALA A 58 18.32 5.47 -5.82
CA ALA A 58 18.36 4.45 -6.86
C ALA A 58 17.38 3.30 -6.56
N ASP A 59 17.14 3.01 -5.25
CA ASP A 59 16.24 1.95 -4.78
C ASP A 59 16.58 0.57 -5.38
N VAL A 60 17.88 0.32 -5.64
CA VAL A 60 18.34 -0.94 -6.23
C VAL A 60 18.43 -2.01 -5.14
N PRO A 61 17.79 -3.18 -5.33
CA PRO A 61 17.89 -4.27 -4.38
C PRO A 61 19.29 -4.90 -4.37
N ILE A 62 19.86 -5.08 -3.18
CA ILE A 62 21.12 -5.77 -2.92
C ILE A 62 20.76 -7.14 -2.32
N TYR A 63 20.95 -8.18 -3.09
CA TYR A 63 20.70 -9.56 -2.66
C TYR A 63 21.83 -10.05 -1.77
N ILE A 64 21.55 -10.33 -0.51
CA ILE A 64 22.53 -10.80 0.48
C ILE A 64 22.55 -12.33 0.55
N SER A 65 21.36 -12.97 0.53
CA SER A 65 21.20 -14.43 0.57
C SER A 65 19.90 -14.88 -0.08
N GLY A 66 19.73 -16.18 -0.26
CA GLY A 66 18.48 -16.82 -0.71
C GLY A 66 18.27 -16.81 -2.23
N VAL A 67 19.16 -16.20 -3.04
CA VAL A 67 19.07 -16.17 -4.51
C VAL A 67 20.44 -16.44 -5.14
N ARG A 68 20.47 -17.27 -6.18
CA ARG A 68 21.65 -17.49 -7.05
C ARG A 68 21.22 -17.48 -8.50
N GLY A 69 21.84 -16.63 -9.33
CA GLY A 69 21.49 -16.50 -10.75
C GLY A 69 20.01 -16.16 -11.01
N GLY A 70 19.39 -15.35 -10.14
CA GLY A 70 17.99 -14.97 -10.24
C GLY A 70 16.97 -16.05 -9.81
N VAL A 71 17.45 -17.16 -9.20
CA VAL A 71 16.61 -18.27 -8.75
C VAL A 71 16.75 -18.45 -7.24
N THR A 72 15.64 -18.65 -6.52
CA THR A 72 15.65 -18.88 -5.06
C THR A 72 16.32 -20.21 -4.72
N THR A 73 17.10 -20.22 -3.63
CA THR A 73 17.84 -21.41 -3.17
C THR A 73 17.07 -22.27 -2.19
N GLY A 74 15.97 -21.73 -1.61
CA GLY A 74 15.26 -22.32 -0.47
C GLY A 74 15.78 -21.84 0.89
N ASP A 75 16.92 -21.14 0.90
CA ASP A 75 17.35 -20.41 2.10
C ASP A 75 16.56 -19.12 2.23
N THR A 76 16.58 -18.51 3.43
CA THR A 76 15.94 -17.22 3.66
C THR A 76 16.47 -16.17 2.69
N LEU A 77 15.58 -15.62 1.87
CA LEU A 77 15.88 -14.46 1.03
C LEU A 77 16.12 -13.26 1.93
N ARG A 78 17.30 -12.64 1.80
CA ARG A 78 17.61 -11.36 2.44
C ARG A 78 17.99 -10.33 1.39
N VAL A 79 17.28 -9.19 1.41
CA VAL A 79 17.51 -8.08 0.48
C VAL A 79 17.66 -6.79 1.26
N GLU A 80 18.62 -5.99 0.85
CA GLU A 80 18.89 -4.67 1.45
C GLU A 80 18.81 -3.56 0.40
N PHE A 81 18.52 -2.34 0.87
CA PHE A 81 18.50 -1.12 0.08
C PHE A 81 19.34 -0.05 0.79
N GLU A 82 20.14 0.68 0.05
CA GLU A 82 20.92 1.78 0.59
C GLU A 82 20.09 3.06 0.67
N ASN A 83 20.29 3.84 1.73
CA ASN A 83 19.79 5.20 1.87
C ASN A 83 20.93 6.16 1.58
N SER A 84 20.95 6.75 0.39
CA SER A 84 22.02 7.66 -0.05
C SER A 84 21.68 9.15 0.15
N ASP A 85 20.41 9.52 0.22
CA ASP A 85 19.92 10.91 0.33
C ASP A 85 19.24 11.16 1.69
N PHE A 86 19.88 10.74 2.79
CA PHE A 86 19.40 11.09 4.13
C PHE A 86 20.16 12.31 4.69
N ARG A 87 19.40 13.23 5.31
CA ARG A 87 19.94 14.47 5.86
C ARG A 87 19.57 14.58 7.34
N PRO A 88 20.41 14.12 8.28
CA PRO A 88 20.10 14.14 9.71
C PRO A 88 19.84 15.54 10.25
N LYS A 89 20.48 16.57 9.66
CA LYS A 89 20.36 17.98 10.09
C LYS A 89 18.96 18.56 9.92
N ASP A 90 18.14 18.03 9.00
CA ASP A 90 16.78 18.53 8.74
C ASP A 90 15.81 18.23 9.92
N TYR A 91 16.24 17.47 10.93
CA TYR A 91 15.38 17.00 12.03
C TYR A 91 15.93 17.28 13.43
N THR A 92 17.02 18.05 13.57
CA THR A 92 17.63 18.37 14.87
C THR A 92 16.73 19.24 15.75
N ASP A 93 15.94 20.14 15.16
CA ASP A 93 15.05 21.06 15.89
C ASP A 93 13.75 20.41 16.36
N ILE A 94 13.43 19.18 15.84
CA ILE A 94 12.18 18.47 16.14
C ILE A 94 12.34 17.52 17.33
N SER A 95 13.51 17.42 17.94
CA SER A 95 13.81 16.40 18.97
C SER A 95 12.92 16.46 20.23
N SER A 96 12.22 17.57 20.45
CA SER A 96 11.26 17.75 21.57
C SER A 96 9.90 18.28 21.15
N LEU A 97 9.70 18.61 19.86
CA LEU A 97 8.45 19.14 19.31
C LEU A 97 7.79 18.10 18.39
N PRO A 98 6.89 17.24 18.89
CA PRO A 98 6.26 16.21 18.07
C PRO A 98 5.38 16.84 17.00
N ARG A 99 5.51 16.34 15.77
CA ARG A 99 4.63 16.73 14.66
C ARG A 99 3.19 16.28 14.94
N PRO A 100 2.20 17.14 14.80
CA PRO A 100 0.79 16.77 14.98
C PRO A 100 0.41 15.58 14.11
N SER A 101 -0.30 14.63 14.68
CA SER A 101 -0.76 13.42 13.99
C SER A 101 0.33 12.52 13.39
N HIS A 102 1.61 12.78 13.66
CA HIS A 102 2.72 11.86 13.34
C HIS A 102 2.95 10.86 14.48
N CYS A 103 3.80 9.86 14.27
CA CYS A 103 4.17 8.89 15.32
C CYS A 103 5.08 9.47 16.41
N ASP A 104 5.49 10.72 16.31
CA ASP A 104 6.55 11.32 17.15
C ASP A 104 6.25 11.22 18.64
N TYR A 105 5.03 11.62 19.06
CA TYR A 105 4.65 11.55 20.48
C TYR A 105 4.56 10.11 21.01
N PRO A 106 3.79 9.18 20.39
CA PRO A 106 3.78 7.81 20.87
C PRO A 106 5.14 7.12 20.78
N ALA A 107 5.96 7.45 19.78
CA ALA A 107 7.33 6.91 19.70
C ALA A 107 8.21 7.46 20.83
N TYR A 108 8.11 8.75 21.17
CA TYR A 108 8.82 9.35 22.29
C TYR A 108 8.51 8.62 23.60
N ILE A 109 7.23 8.33 23.87
CA ILE A 109 6.82 7.61 25.08
C ILE A 109 7.31 6.16 25.07
N LYS A 110 7.16 5.47 23.92
CA LYS A 110 7.43 4.02 23.84
C LYS A 110 8.91 3.70 23.75
N TYR A 111 9.70 4.53 23.04
CA TYR A 111 11.10 4.26 22.71
C TYR A 111 12.07 5.28 23.29
N GLY A 112 11.59 6.27 24.05
CA GLY A 112 12.44 7.27 24.73
C GLY A 112 12.93 8.39 23.82
N GLY A 113 12.40 8.56 22.60
CA GLY A 113 12.80 9.62 21.68
C GLY A 113 11.97 9.69 20.41
N ILE A 114 12.07 10.83 19.71
CA ILE A 114 11.44 11.02 18.39
C ILE A 114 12.40 10.48 17.33
N PRO A 115 11.99 9.46 16.52
CA PRO A 115 12.86 8.90 15.50
C PRO A 115 13.08 9.90 14.36
N SER A 116 14.34 10.10 13.97
CA SER A 116 14.73 11.00 12.88
C SER A 116 13.99 10.62 11.58
N GLY A 117 13.32 11.60 10.94
CA GLY A 117 12.55 11.40 9.72
C GLY A 117 11.43 10.33 9.79
N GLY A 118 11.03 9.96 11.02
CA GLY A 118 10.04 8.92 11.27
C GLY A 118 10.61 7.50 11.40
N GLY A 119 11.90 7.28 11.10
CA GLY A 119 12.56 5.98 11.27
C GLY A 119 11.80 4.84 10.58
N ILE A 120 11.46 3.80 11.36
CA ILE A 120 10.67 2.64 10.90
C ILE A 120 9.22 3.00 10.54
N PHE A 121 8.68 4.11 11.04
CA PHE A 121 7.32 4.59 10.74
C PHE A 121 7.23 5.41 9.46
N SER A 122 8.36 5.66 8.81
CA SER A 122 8.43 6.46 7.59
C SER A 122 7.80 5.72 6.39
N GLY A 123 7.18 6.48 5.48
CA GLY A 123 6.74 5.96 4.17
C GLY A 123 7.88 5.35 3.33
N ARG A 124 9.16 5.64 3.66
CA ARG A 124 10.33 5.00 3.07
C ARG A 124 10.32 3.48 3.27
N MET A 125 9.77 3.00 4.40
CA MET A 125 9.68 1.57 4.72
C MET A 125 8.73 0.79 3.80
N THR A 126 7.96 1.47 2.94
CA THR A 126 7.21 0.81 1.88
C THR A 126 8.10 0.23 0.77
N LEU A 127 9.38 0.61 0.69
CA LEU A 127 10.30 0.07 -0.33
C LEU A 127 10.53 -1.44 -0.18
N PRO A 128 10.98 -1.97 0.98
CA PRO A 128 11.07 -3.41 1.17
C PRO A 128 9.70 -4.12 1.08
N LEU A 129 8.62 -3.47 1.51
CA LEU A 129 7.26 -4.01 1.35
C LEU A 129 6.88 -4.19 -0.12
N VAL A 130 7.16 -3.20 -0.97
CA VAL A 130 6.89 -3.26 -2.42
C VAL A 130 7.74 -4.32 -3.09
N PHE A 131 9.01 -4.49 -2.69
CA PHE A 131 9.83 -5.59 -3.16
C PHE A 131 9.19 -6.96 -2.83
N ALA A 132 8.80 -7.18 -1.56
CA ALA A 132 8.12 -8.42 -1.14
C ALA A 132 6.81 -8.63 -1.91
N GLY A 133 6.02 -7.57 -2.09
CA GLY A 133 4.79 -7.60 -2.89
C GLY A 133 5.03 -7.92 -4.36
N ALA A 134 6.12 -7.44 -4.96
CA ALA A 134 6.49 -7.78 -6.34
C ALA A 134 6.88 -9.25 -6.49
N VAL A 135 7.51 -9.85 -5.47
CA VAL A 135 7.76 -11.30 -5.43
C VAL A 135 6.44 -12.05 -5.28
N ALA A 136 5.58 -11.63 -4.35
CA ALA A 136 4.25 -12.23 -4.15
C ALA A 136 3.40 -12.16 -5.44
N ARG A 137 3.41 -11.03 -6.14
CA ARG A 137 2.76 -10.84 -7.45
C ARG A 137 3.19 -11.90 -8.46
N GLN A 138 4.48 -12.22 -8.55
CA GLN A 138 4.97 -13.24 -9.48
C GLN A 138 4.42 -14.62 -9.16
N LEU A 139 4.34 -14.98 -7.87
CA LEU A 139 3.73 -16.23 -7.42
C LEU A 139 2.22 -16.29 -7.75
N LEU A 140 1.51 -15.18 -7.58
CA LEU A 140 0.10 -15.08 -7.96
C LEU A 140 -0.10 -15.18 -9.48
N MET A 141 0.75 -14.50 -10.27
CA MET A 141 0.69 -14.56 -11.74
C MET A 141 0.93 -15.96 -12.27
N GLN A 142 1.83 -16.75 -11.70
CA GLN A 142 2.05 -18.15 -12.06
C GLN A 142 0.80 -19.02 -11.83
N ARG A 143 -0.08 -18.59 -10.93
CA ARG A 143 -1.36 -19.23 -10.65
C ARG A 143 -2.55 -18.62 -11.40
N GLY A 144 -2.29 -17.75 -12.40
CA GLY A 144 -3.32 -17.12 -13.23
C GLY A 144 -4.00 -15.91 -12.61
N MET A 145 -3.59 -15.47 -11.43
CA MET A 145 -4.14 -14.29 -10.75
C MET A 145 -3.49 -13.00 -11.22
N THR A 146 -4.23 -11.91 -11.18
CA THR A 146 -3.76 -10.56 -11.53
C THR A 146 -4.23 -9.55 -10.52
N VAL A 147 -3.33 -8.67 -10.07
CA VAL A 147 -3.62 -7.59 -9.12
C VAL A 147 -3.23 -6.25 -9.73
N GLY A 148 -4.10 -5.26 -9.59
CA GLY A 148 -3.83 -3.89 -10.01
C GLY A 148 -4.77 -2.90 -9.32
N GLY A 149 -4.57 -1.61 -9.59
CA GLY A 149 -5.39 -0.57 -8.99
C GLY A 149 -5.18 0.78 -9.65
N HIS A 150 -5.97 1.76 -9.19
CA HIS A 150 -5.92 3.13 -9.67
C HIS A 150 -6.16 4.13 -8.53
N TYR A 151 -5.89 5.41 -8.78
CA TYR A 151 -6.29 6.48 -7.88
C TYR A 151 -7.80 6.69 -8.02
N TYR A 152 -8.54 6.49 -6.93
CA TYR A 152 -9.99 6.62 -6.93
C TYR A 152 -10.45 8.01 -6.49
N ASP A 153 -9.78 8.58 -5.48
CA ASP A 153 -10.04 9.91 -4.96
C ASP A 153 -8.74 10.58 -4.56
N ILE A 154 -8.55 11.83 -4.96
CA ILE A 154 -7.47 12.67 -4.42
C ILE A 154 -8.05 14.06 -4.10
N GLY A 155 -8.08 14.38 -2.80
CA GLY A 155 -8.56 15.68 -2.33
C GLY A 155 -9.99 16.00 -2.73
N GLY A 156 -10.86 14.97 -2.87
CA GLY A 156 -12.25 15.09 -3.31
C GLY A 156 -12.45 15.09 -4.83
N ALA A 157 -11.38 14.98 -5.63
CA ALA A 157 -11.49 14.72 -7.07
C ALA A 157 -11.58 13.22 -7.31
N LEU A 158 -12.72 12.78 -7.87
CA LEU A 158 -13.05 11.36 -8.04
C LEU A 158 -12.74 10.87 -9.45
N ASP A 159 -12.26 9.64 -9.55
CA ASP A 159 -12.26 8.83 -10.76
C ASP A 159 -13.50 7.91 -10.78
N SER A 160 -13.80 7.33 -11.94
CA SER A 160 -14.79 6.28 -12.06
C SER A 160 -14.36 5.04 -11.27
N PRO A 161 -15.28 4.36 -10.55
CA PRO A 161 -14.96 3.09 -9.89
C PRO A 161 -14.76 1.96 -10.91
N PHE A 162 -14.10 0.89 -10.52
CA PHE A 162 -14.14 -0.34 -11.29
C PHE A 162 -15.58 -0.84 -11.46
N HIS A 163 -15.89 -1.36 -12.66
CA HIS A 163 -17.16 -2.10 -12.83
C HIS A 163 -17.12 -3.36 -11.95
N PRO A 164 -18.11 -3.60 -11.08
CA PRO A 164 -18.01 -4.63 -10.04
C PRO A 164 -17.69 -6.04 -10.55
N LEU A 165 -18.14 -6.38 -11.76
CA LEU A 165 -18.02 -7.72 -12.33
C LEU A 165 -17.23 -7.80 -13.66
N GLN A 166 -16.91 -6.66 -14.27
CA GLN A 166 -16.34 -6.62 -15.63
C GLN A 166 -14.94 -6.01 -15.70
N VAL A 167 -14.18 -6.12 -14.62
CA VAL A 167 -12.75 -5.79 -14.67
C VAL A 167 -12.02 -6.92 -15.36
N ASP A 168 -11.16 -6.59 -16.33
CA ASP A 168 -10.33 -7.56 -17.03
C ASP A 168 -8.83 -7.32 -16.79
N ARG A 169 -8.03 -8.31 -17.15
CA ARG A 169 -6.58 -8.24 -17.04
C ARG A 169 -6.00 -7.08 -17.84
N HIS A 170 -6.51 -6.81 -19.03
CA HIS A 170 -6.00 -5.74 -19.90
C HIS A 170 -6.14 -4.37 -19.23
N THR A 171 -7.29 -4.12 -18.58
CA THR A 171 -7.51 -2.89 -17.79
C THR A 171 -6.47 -2.75 -16.67
N LEU A 172 -6.23 -3.82 -15.90
CA LEU A 172 -5.25 -3.79 -14.81
C LEU A 172 -3.81 -3.60 -15.33
N ASP A 173 -3.45 -4.24 -16.43
CA ASP A 173 -2.12 -4.09 -17.06
C ASP A 173 -1.92 -2.66 -17.62
N ARG A 174 -2.95 -2.08 -18.25
CA ARG A 174 -2.94 -0.68 -18.71
C ARG A 174 -2.73 0.29 -17.56
N LEU A 175 -3.47 0.15 -16.46
CA LEU A 175 -3.33 0.97 -15.27
C LEU A 175 -1.93 0.85 -14.66
N ARG A 176 -1.42 -0.38 -14.57
CA ARG A 176 -0.06 -0.63 -14.07
C ARG A 176 1.03 -0.03 -14.94
N GLY A 177 0.81 0.09 -16.24
CA GLY A 177 1.73 0.74 -17.19
C GLY A 177 1.63 2.27 -17.21
N SER A 178 0.62 2.86 -16.56
CA SER A 178 0.40 4.30 -16.53
C SER A 178 1.28 4.99 -15.47
N ASP A 179 1.77 6.18 -15.79
CA ASP A 179 2.44 7.08 -14.85
C ASP A 179 1.46 7.67 -13.81
N PHE A 180 0.18 7.84 -14.21
CA PHE A 180 -0.89 8.31 -13.34
C PHE A 180 -2.14 7.44 -13.57
N PRO A 181 -2.25 6.27 -12.90
CA PRO A 181 -3.32 5.32 -13.14
C PRO A 181 -4.67 5.85 -12.70
N VAL A 182 -5.53 6.10 -13.67
CA VAL A 182 -6.96 6.44 -13.56
C VAL A 182 -7.74 5.71 -14.66
N LEU A 183 -9.01 5.46 -14.42
CA LEU A 183 -9.92 4.87 -15.43
C LEU A 183 -10.39 5.93 -16.41
N ASP A 184 -10.76 7.11 -15.90
CA ASP A 184 -11.13 8.28 -16.71
C ASP A 184 -9.96 9.27 -16.73
N VAL A 185 -9.42 9.53 -17.93
CA VAL A 185 -8.32 10.48 -18.13
C VAL A 185 -8.69 11.91 -17.68
N SER A 186 -9.96 12.27 -17.69
CA SER A 186 -10.42 13.59 -17.23
C SER A 186 -10.19 13.78 -15.71
N ALA A 187 -10.29 12.72 -14.92
CA ALA A 187 -10.07 12.73 -13.47
C ALA A 187 -8.61 13.11 -13.12
N ARG A 188 -7.64 12.73 -13.94
CA ARG A 188 -6.23 13.05 -13.74
C ARG A 188 -5.99 14.53 -13.51
N ARG A 189 -6.51 15.38 -14.38
CA ARG A 189 -6.31 16.83 -14.29
C ARG A 189 -6.86 17.40 -12.99
N ALA A 190 -8.09 17.02 -12.63
CA ALA A 190 -8.71 17.47 -11.40
C ALA A 190 -7.92 17.03 -10.15
N MET A 191 -7.40 15.80 -10.14
CA MET A 191 -6.55 15.29 -9.07
C MET A 191 -5.21 16.04 -8.98
N GLU A 192 -4.54 16.26 -10.12
CA GLU A 192 -3.29 17.03 -10.18
C GLU A 192 -3.48 18.48 -9.73
N ASP A 193 -4.62 19.10 -10.03
CA ASP A 193 -4.96 20.44 -9.58
C ASP A 193 -5.13 20.50 -8.06
N ARG A 194 -5.85 19.54 -7.45
CA ARG A 194 -5.98 19.43 -5.98
C ARG A 194 -4.63 19.28 -5.27
N ILE A 195 -3.75 18.46 -5.83
CA ILE A 195 -2.39 18.29 -5.30
C ILE A 195 -1.61 19.61 -5.41
N GLY A 196 -1.71 20.30 -6.54
CA GLY A 196 -1.05 21.57 -6.79
C GLY A 196 -1.50 22.67 -5.82
N GLU A 197 -2.82 22.83 -5.65
CA GLU A 197 -3.41 23.79 -4.72
C GLU A 197 -2.93 23.57 -3.27
N ALA A 198 -2.85 22.30 -2.84
CA ALA A 198 -2.34 21.97 -1.51
C ALA A 198 -0.84 22.31 -1.39
N ALA A 199 -0.03 21.94 -2.40
CA ALA A 199 1.40 22.23 -2.40
C ALA A 199 1.70 23.74 -2.36
N GLU A 200 0.96 24.55 -3.12
CA GLU A 200 1.10 26.03 -3.13
C GLU A 200 0.76 26.66 -1.77
N ARG A 201 -0.16 26.07 -1.03
CA ARG A 201 -0.53 26.50 0.33
C ARG A 201 0.41 25.98 1.41
N GLY A 202 1.43 25.18 1.06
CA GLY A 202 2.28 24.51 2.03
C GLY A 202 1.55 23.45 2.86
N ASP A 203 0.52 22.84 2.27
CA ASP A 203 -0.37 21.85 2.88
C ASP A 203 -0.28 20.50 2.14
N SER A 204 -1.14 19.56 2.50
CA SER A 204 -1.25 18.24 1.89
C SER A 204 -2.70 17.80 1.75
N VAL A 205 -2.97 16.91 0.81
CA VAL A 205 -4.25 16.25 0.62
C VAL A 205 -4.15 14.76 0.85
N GLY A 206 -5.24 14.17 1.33
CA GLY A 206 -5.43 12.74 1.36
C GLY A 206 -5.89 12.21 0.01
N GLY A 207 -6.06 10.90 -0.05
CA GLY A 207 -6.65 10.27 -1.22
C GLY A 207 -6.99 8.82 -0.93
N SER A 208 -7.75 8.21 -1.82
CA SER A 208 -8.01 6.78 -1.79
C SER A 208 -7.60 6.13 -3.12
N VAL A 209 -7.26 4.86 -3.02
CA VAL A 209 -6.99 3.99 -4.18
C VAL A 209 -8.03 2.89 -4.22
N GLU A 210 -8.44 2.50 -5.41
CA GLU A 210 -9.27 1.31 -5.60
C GLU A 210 -8.40 0.20 -6.20
N LEU A 211 -8.51 -1.00 -5.64
CA LEU A 211 -7.71 -2.17 -5.99
C LEU A 211 -8.61 -3.30 -6.45
N CYS A 212 -8.10 -4.08 -7.38
CA CYS A 212 -8.77 -5.27 -7.89
C CYS A 212 -7.81 -6.45 -7.94
N ALA A 213 -8.29 -7.62 -7.52
CA ALA A 213 -7.62 -8.89 -7.77
C ALA A 213 -8.56 -9.84 -8.53
N LEU A 214 -8.03 -10.44 -9.62
CA LEU A 214 -8.73 -11.33 -10.51
C LEU A 214 -8.16 -12.75 -10.45
N GLY A 215 -9.00 -13.73 -10.69
CA GLY A 215 -8.59 -15.12 -10.85
C GLY A 215 -8.33 -15.87 -9.55
N LEU A 216 -8.82 -15.38 -8.42
CA LEU A 216 -8.72 -16.11 -7.16
C LEU A 216 -9.59 -17.38 -7.24
N PRO A 217 -9.05 -18.56 -6.89
CA PRO A 217 -9.84 -19.77 -6.74
C PRO A 217 -10.95 -19.58 -5.70
N VAL A 218 -12.16 -20.07 -6.03
CA VAL A 218 -13.27 -20.08 -5.06
C VAL A 218 -12.85 -20.87 -3.83
N GLY A 219 -13.14 -20.33 -2.65
CA GLY A 219 -12.75 -20.93 -1.38
C GLY A 219 -11.36 -20.52 -0.87
N THR A 220 -10.59 -19.69 -1.60
CA THR A 220 -9.34 -19.11 -1.07
C THR A 220 -9.65 -18.26 0.16
N GLY A 221 -8.93 -18.46 1.25
CA GLY A 221 -9.19 -17.88 2.57
C GLY A 221 -9.94 -18.87 3.48
N GLY A 222 -10.52 -18.36 4.55
CA GLY A 222 -11.18 -19.20 5.57
C GLY A 222 -12.03 -18.36 6.51
N PRO A 223 -12.60 -18.99 7.55
CA PRO A 223 -13.41 -18.29 8.53
C PRO A 223 -12.55 -17.46 9.51
N LEU A 224 -13.15 -16.43 10.08
CA LEU A 224 -12.57 -15.60 11.14
C LEU A 224 -11.22 -14.99 10.74
N TRP A 225 -10.14 -15.30 11.46
CA TRP A 225 -8.81 -14.73 11.23
C TRP A 225 -8.11 -15.26 9.98
N GLU A 226 -8.57 -16.37 9.43
CA GLU A 226 -8.06 -16.98 8.21
C GLU A 226 -8.71 -16.36 6.95
N GLY A 227 -9.66 -15.43 7.15
CA GLY A 227 -10.38 -14.76 6.08
C GLY A 227 -9.50 -13.83 5.25
N LEU A 228 -9.84 -13.72 3.96
CA LEU A 228 -9.19 -12.81 3.02
C LEU A 228 -9.24 -11.36 3.52
N GLU A 229 -10.41 -10.88 3.97
CA GLU A 229 -10.52 -9.51 4.49
C GLU A 229 -9.59 -9.30 5.69
N SER A 230 -9.54 -10.25 6.62
CA SER A 230 -8.69 -10.18 7.81
C SER A 230 -7.21 -10.13 7.44
N SER A 231 -6.78 -10.99 6.52
CA SER A 231 -5.39 -11.05 6.06
C SER A 231 -5.00 -9.81 5.28
N ILE A 232 -5.80 -9.41 4.29
CA ILE A 232 -5.54 -8.24 3.45
C ILE A 232 -5.54 -6.97 4.29
N ALA A 233 -6.55 -6.74 5.13
CA ALA A 233 -6.67 -5.54 5.96
C ALA A 233 -5.51 -5.44 6.97
N SER A 234 -5.11 -6.53 7.59
CA SER A 234 -3.97 -6.57 8.52
C SER A 234 -2.69 -6.05 7.88
N ILE A 235 -2.35 -6.53 6.68
CA ILE A 235 -1.15 -6.09 5.95
C ILE A 235 -1.34 -4.68 5.40
N MET A 236 -2.56 -4.32 4.98
CA MET A 236 -2.87 -3.00 4.46
C MET A 236 -2.68 -1.90 5.52
N TYR A 237 -3.10 -2.14 6.77
CA TYR A 237 -2.86 -1.20 7.87
C TYR A 237 -1.39 -1.12 8.31
N ALA A 238 -0.53 -2.06 7.91
CA ALA A 238 0.91 -1.93 8.07
C ALA A 238 1.54 -0.92 7.09
N VAL A 239 0.82 -0.53 6.01
CA VAL A 239 1.28 0.51 5.09
C VAL A 239 1.16 1.89 5.77
N PRO A 240 2.26 2.65 5.92
CA PRO A 240 2.22 3.95 6.55
C PRO A 240 1.22 4.91 5.87
N GLY A 241 0.37 5.53 6.68
CA GLY A 241 -0.61 6.51 6.21
C GLY A 241 -1.98 5.94 5.86
N VAL A 242 -2.16 4.63 5.82
CA VAL A 242 -3.49 4.00 5.66
C VAL A 242 -4.35 4.28 6.89
N LYS A 243 -5.61 4.66 6.64
CA LYS A 243 -6.62 5.01 7.67
C LYS A 243 -7.98 4.35 7.44
N GLY A 244 -8.20 3.76 6.29
CA GLY A 244 -9.43 3.04 5.99
C GLY A 244 -9.19 1.95 4.96
N VAL A 245 -9.88 0.84 5.12
CA VAL A 245 -9.96 -0.26 4.16
C VAL A 245 -11.42 -0.69 4.11
N GLU A 246 -11.98 -0.79 2.92
CA GLU A 246 -13.33 -1.32 2.71
C GLU A 246 -13.34 -2.28 1.54
N PHE A 247 -14.20 -3.30 1.59
CA PHE A 247 -14.37 -4.31 0.55
C PHE A 247 -15.73 -4.17 -0.11
N GLY A 248 -15.79 -4.25 -1.44
CA GLY A 248 -17.03 -4.12 -2.21
C GLY A 248 -17.75 -2.80 -1.94
N ALA A 249 -19.01 -2.86 -1.54
CA ALA A 249 -19.81 -1.69 -1.18
C ALA A 249 -19.35 -1.03 0.14
N GLY A 250 -18.55 -1.73 0.97
CA GLY A 250 -17.93 -1.20 2.16
C GLY A 250 -18.95 -0.60 3.14
N PHE A 251 -18.67 0.62 3.64
CA PHE A 251 -19.54 1.31 4.57
C PHE A 251 -20.95 1.63 4.03
N ARG A 252 -21.10 1.70 2.68
CA ARG A 252 -22.42 1.91 2.07
C ARG A 252 -23.39 0.76 2.36
N MET A 253 -22.91 -0.45 2.70
CA MET A 253 -23.78 -1.55 3.10
C MET A 253 -24.63 -1.25 4.32
N ALA A 254 -24.20 -0.35 5.21
CA ALA A 254 -24.96 0.03 6.39
C ALA A 254 -26.29 0.73 6.05
N ASP A 255 -26.40 1.32 4.86
CA ASP A 255 -27.60 2.03 4.38
C ASP A 255 -28.44 1.18 3.41
N MET A 256 -28.03 -0.09 3.14
CA MET A 256 -28.69 -0.98 2.19
C MET A 256 -29.66 -1.93 2.88
N HIS A 257 -30.75 -2.26 2.19
CA HIS A 257 -31.57 -3.42 2.56
C HIS A 257 -30.89 -4.72 2.13
N GLY A 258 -31.16 -5.83 2.84
CA GLY A 258 -30.60 -7.14 2.49
C GLY A 258 -30.87 -7.56 1.04
N SER A 259 -32.07 -7.24 0.52
CA SER A 259 -32.43 -7.50 -0.89
C SER A 259 -31.55 -6.76 -1.90
N ASP A 260 -31.04 -5.59 -1.54
CA ASP A 260 -30.22 -4.75 -2.41
C ASP A 260 -28.73 -5.08 -2.23
N ALA A 261 -28.33 -5.52 -1.04
CA ALA A 261 -26.97 -5.87 -0.69
C ALA A 261 -26.56 -7.26 -1.16
N ASN A 262 -27.53 -8.21 -1.22
CA ASN A 262 -27.26 -9.60 -1.59
C ASN A 262 -26.87 -9.73 -3.08
N ASP A 263 -25.71 -10.32 -3.32
CA ASP A 263 -25.21 -10.59 -4.66
C ASP A 263 -25.90 -11.83 -5.24
N GLY A 264 -26.87 -11.65 -6.17
CA GLY A 264 -27.61 -12.73 -6.81
C GLY A 264 -26.68 -13.71 -7.54
N ILE A 265 -26.97 -15.00 -7.43
CA ILE A 265 -26.19 -16.08 -8.08
C ILE A 265 -27.06 -16.76 -9.13
N ARG A 266 -26.49 -16.98 -10.32
CA ARG A 266 -27.17 -17.68 -11.43
C ARG A 266 -26.22 -18.57 -12.21
N ILE A 267 -26.77 -19.45 -13.01
CA ILE A 267 -26.04 -20.21 -14.05
C ILE A 267 -26.05 -19.40 -15.34
N LYS A 268 -24.87 -19.10 -15.87
CA LYS A 268 -24.66 -18.50 -17.18
C LYS A 268 -23.60 -19.32 -17.93
N ASP A 269 -23.96 -19.80 -19.11
CA ASP A 269 -23.09 -20.64 -19.95
C ASP A 269 -22.49 -21.85 -19.20
N GLY A 270 -23.30 -22.50 -18.34
CA GLY A 270 -22.92 -23.66 -17.54
C GLY A 270 -21.98 -23.33 -16.36
N LYS A 271 -21.77 -22.06 -16.05
CA LYS A 271 -20.92 -21.61 -14.94
C LYS A 271 -21.71 -20.75 -13.94
N ILE A 272 -21.25 -20.74 -12.69
CA ILE A 272 -21.78 -19.83 -11.68
C ILE A 272 -21.34 -18.41 -12.05
N ALA A 273 -22.29 -17.48 -12.02
CA ALA A 273 -22.10 -16.06 -12.26
C ALA A 273 -22.86 -15.25 -11.20
N PHE A 274 -22.37 -14.06 -10.91
CA PHE A 274 -22.98 -13.10 -9.99
C PHE A 274 -23.69 -11.99 -10.77
N GLU A 275 -24.76 -11.42 -10.17
CA GLU A 275 -25.52 -10.31 -10.74
C GLU A 275 -25.02 -8.96 -10.25
N SER A 276 -24.41 -8.95 -9.06
CA SER A 276 -23.77 -7.81 -8.40
C SER A 276 -22.53 -8.27 -7.65
N ASN A 277 -21.78 -7.36 -7.06
CA ASN A 277 -20.58 -7.67 -6.28
C ASN A 277 -20.43 -6.70 -5.10
N ASN A 278 -21.52 -6.53 -4.35
CA ASN A 278 -21.51 -5.68 -3.15
C ASN A 278 -20.59 -6.24 -2.07
N SER A 279 -20.45 -7.56 -2.01
CA SER A 279 -19.53 -8.26 -1.09
C SER A 279 -18.05 -8.13 -1.50
N GLY A 280 -17.75 -7.54 -2.67
CA GLY A 280 -16.38 -7.34 -3.12
C GLY A 280 -15.62 -8.64 -3.41
N GLY A 281 -16.30 -9.69 -3.86
CA GLY A 281 -15.71 -10.98 -4.23
C GLY A 281 -15.43 -11.91 -3.05
N ILE A 282 -15.88 -11.57 -1.84
CA ILE A 282 -15.55 -12.32 -0.61
C ILE A 282 -16.84 -12.59 0.17
N ASN A 283 -17.09 -13.85 0.51
CA ASN A 283 -18.20 -14.26 1.36
C ASN A 283 -17.69 -15.19 2.47
N GLY A 284 -17.98 -14.88 3.73
CA GLY A 284 -17.55 -15.70 4.87
C GLY A 284 -16.01 -15.80 5.01
N GLY A 285 -15.28 -14.78 4.55
CA GLY A 285 -13.83 -14.75 4.54
C GLY A 285 -13.17 -15.47 3.35
N MET A 286 -13.96 -16.00 2.40
CA MET A 286 -13.46 -16.79 1.27
C MET A 286 -13.80 -16.10 -0.06
N ALA A 287 -12.89 -16.21 -1.03
CA ALA A 287 -13.14 -15.77 -2.40
C ALA A 287 -14.34 -16.55 -3.00
N ASN A 288 -15.25 -15.84 -3.64
CA ASN A 288 -16.42 -16.43 -4.26
C ASN A 288 -16.31 -16.61 -5.80
N GLY A 289 -15.17 -16.15 -6.37
CA GLY A 289 -14.90 -16.22 -7.81
C GLY A 289 -15.21 -14.93 -8.59
N ALA A 290 -15.93 -13.98 -8.00
CA ALA A 290 -16.02 -12.62 -8.53
C ALA A 290 -14.71 -11.84 -8.32
N PRO A 291 -14.50 -10.70 -9.00
CA PRO A 291 -13.37 -9.83 -8.73
C PRO A 291 -13.30 -9.44 -7.24
N VAL A 292 -12.14 -9.58 -6.61
CA VAL A 292 -11.93 -9.03 -5.27
C VAL A 292 -11.66 -7.53 -5.41
N LEU A 293 -12.59 -6.72 -4.87
CA LEU A 293 -12.56 -5.27 -4.96
C LEU A 293 -12.47 -4.65 -3.57
N LEU A 294 -11.56 -3.69 -3.40
CA LEU A 294 -11.40 -2.96 -2.15
C LEU A 294 -10.91 -1.54 -2.40
N ARG A 295 -11.20 -0.65 -1.45
CA ARG A 295 -10.70 0.73 -1.40
C ARG A 295 -9.85 0.94 -0.17
N VAL A 296 -8.82 1.76 -0.32
CA VAL A 296 -7.86 2.06 0.73
C VAL A 296 -7.69 3.56 0.84
N ALA A 297 -8.00 4.12 2.00
CA ALA A 297 -7.87 5.54 2.27
C ALA A 297 -6.52 5.87 2.89
N PHE A 298 -5.83 6.83 2.30
CA PHE A 298 -4.59 7.43 2.78
C PHE A 298 -4.86 8.81 3.38
N ARG A 299 -4.34 9.04 4.57
CA ARG A 299 -4.41 10.35 5.20
C ARG A 299 -3.57 11.40 4.46
N PRO A 300 -3.85 12.70 4.62
CA PRO A 300 -2.91 13.75 4.25
C PRO A 300 -1.57 13.59 4.98
N THR A 301 -0.48 14.02 4.35
CA THR A 301 0.86 14.03 4.98
C THR A 301 0.85 14.96 6.20
N PRO A 302 1.25 14.49 7.40
CA PRO A 302 1.22 15.33 8.60
C PRO A 302 2.34 16.37 8.65
N SER A 303 3.41 16.17 7.89
CA SER A 303 4.52 17.09 7.77
C SER A 303 4.20 18.15 6.71
N ILE A 304 3.72 19.31 7.14
CA ILE A 304 3.35 20.45 6.30
C ILE A 304 4.11 21.70 6.72
N THR A 305 4.24 22.67 5.82
CA THR A 305 4.95 23.93 6.09
C THR A 305 4.06 24.99 6.75
N GLN A 306 2.77 24.72 6.91
CA GLN A 306 1.89 25.59 7.70
C GLN A 306 2.21 25.45 9.20
N PRO A 307 2.18 26.57 9.98
CA PRO A 307 2.35 26.50 11.42
C PRO A 307 1.28 25.68 12.11
N GLN A 308 1.67 24.72 12.93
CA GLN A 308 0.77 23.83 13.66
C GLN A 308 0.97 23.94 15.16
N HIS A 309 -0.08 23.74 15.94
CA HIS A 309 -0.01 23.63 17.38
C HIS A 309 0.62 22.30 17.79
N THR A 310 1.55 22.35 18.70
CA THR A 310 2.22 21.20 19.32
C THR A 310 2.61 21.50 20.76
N VAL A 311 3.43 20.67 21.36
CA VAL A 311 3.98 20.85 22.70
C VAL A 311 5.47 20.64 22.70
N ASN A 312 6.19 21.29 23.62
CA ASN A 312 7.55 20.92 23.96
C ASN A 312 7.48 19.80 25.02
N LEU A 313 7.89 18.59 24.64
CA LEU A 313 7.82 17.40 25.50
C LEU A 313 8.81 17.45 26.70
N ARG A 314 9.86 18.26 26.62
CA ARG A 314 10.83 18.41 27.71
C ARG A 314 10.37 19.44 28.75
N GLU A 315 9.81 20.54 28.28
CA GLU A 315 9.39 21.67 29.11
C GLU A 315 7.92 21.59 29.53
N LEU A 316 7.15 20.65 28.92
CA LEU A 316 5.69 20.47 29.12
C LEU A 316 4.92 21.77 28.87
N GLN A 317 5.25 22.47 27.79
CA GLN A 317 4.63 23.75 27.41
C GLN A 317 4.01 23.66 26.02
N ASN A 318 2.96 24.46 25.79
CA ASN A 318 2.39 24.62 24.45
C ASN A 318 3.41 25.28 23.51
N ALA A 319 3.47 24.80 22.28
CA ALA A 319 4.40 25.28 21.27
C ALA A 319 3.74 25.34 19.89
N ARG A 320 4.43 25.94 18.94
CA ARG A 320 4.09 25.86 17.51
C ARG A 320 5.26 25.25 16.75
N ILE A 321 4.96 24.49 15.73
CA ILE A 321 5.93 23.89 14.84
C ILE A 321 5.58 24.21 13.37
N THR A 322 6.60 24.51 12.60
CA THR A 322 6.56 24.54 11.13
C THR A 322 7.54 23.49 10.65
N VAL A 323 7.04 22.47 9.96
CA VAL A 323 7.88 21.34 9.54
C VAL A 323 8.54 21.70 8.21
N GLY A 324 9.85 21.99 8.28
CA GLY A 324 10.69 22.17 7.09
C GLY A 324 11.01 20.84 6.42
N GLY A 325 11.61 20.91 5.24
CA GLY A 325 12.06 19.73 4.49
C GLY A 325 11.20 19.38 3.27
N ARG A 326 11.50 18.23 2.68
CA ARG A 326 10.86 17.76 1.43
C ARG A 326 9.81 16.71 1.77
N HIS A 327 8.54 17.09 1.69
CA HIS A 327 7.40 16.19 1.98
C HIS A 327 6.50 16.03 0.77
N ASP A 328 5.87 14.86 0.65
CA ASP A 328 4.86 14.63 -0.39
C ASP A 328 3.59 15.41 -0.04
N SER A 329 3.05 16.17 -0.98
CA SER A 329 1.75 16.83 -0.79
C SER A 329 0.58 15.86 -0.88
N CYS A 330 0.80 14.67 -1.45
CA CYS A 330 -0.16 13.56 -1.46
C CYS A 330 0.55 12.21 -1.40
N ILE A 331 0.46 11.52 -0.25
CA ILE A 331 1.12 10.20 -0.10
C ILE A 331 0.42 9.08 -0.85
N ALA A 332 -0.86 9.22 -1.23
CA ALA A 332 -1.57 8.22 -2.02
C ALA A 332 -0.88 7.92 -3.36
N LEU A 333 -0.14 8.90 -3.93
CA LEU A 333 0.61 8.72 -5.17
C LEU A 333 1.67 7.62 -5.08
N ARG A 334 2.31 7.47 -3.93
CA ARG A 334 3.22 6.34 -3.64
C ARG A 334 2.48 5.18 -3.00
N GLY A 335 1.36 5.48 -2.35
CA GLY A 335 0.53 4.55 -1.62
C GLY A 335 -0.06 3.45 -2.49
N LEU A 336 -0.41 3.75 -3.74
CA LEU A 336 -0.99 2.78 -4.66
C LEU A 336 -0.09 1.55 -4.85
N ALA A 337 1.19 1.75 -5.15
CA ALA A 337 2.13 0.63 -5.33
C ALA A 337 2.32 -0.18 -4.03
N ALA A 338 2.33 0.50 -2.88
CA ALA A 338 2.40 -0.15 -1.57
C ALA A 338 1.12 -0.93 -1.23
N ALA A 339 -0.05 -0.39 -1.59
CA ALA A 339 -1.33 -1.05 -1.40
C ALA A 339 -1.50 -2.28 -2.32
N GLU A 340 -1.08 -2.19 -3.58
CA GLU A 340 -1.02 -3.37 -4.47
C GLU A 340 -0.08 -4.45 -3.91
N ALA A 341 1.07 -4.08 -3.38
CA ALA A 341 2.00 -5.00 -2.74
C ALA A 341 1.38 -5.67 -1.50
N ALA A 342 0.71 -4.90 -0.64
CA ALA A 342 0.00 -5.41 0.52
C ALA A 342 -1.14 -6.36 0.12
N LEU A 343 -1.88 -6.05 -0.95
CA LEU A 343 -2.92 -6.93 -1.50
C LEU A 343 -2.33 -8.25 -2.00
N CYS A 344 -1.23 -8.21 -2.76
CA CYS A 344 -0.54 -9.43 -3.22
C CYS A 344 -0.10 -10.30 -2.05
N LEU A 345 0.50 -9.71 -1.01
CA LEU A 345 0.93 -10.42 0.19
C LEU A 345 -0.25 -10.99 0.97
N GLY A 346 -1.34 -10.21 1.13
CA GLY A 346 -2.55 -10.63 1.83
C GLY A 346 -3.23 -11.83 1.17
N ILE A 347 -3.33 -11.83 -0.15
CA ILE A 347 -3.86 -12.97 -0.91
C ILE A 347 -2.94 -14.18 -0.77
N LEU A 348 -1.64 -14.00 -0.99
CA LEU A 348 -0.66 -15.09 -0.92
C LEU A 348 -0.64 -15.74 0.47
N ASN A 349 -0.84 -14.95 1.52
CA ASN A 349 -0.92 -15.41 2.90
C ASN A 349 -2.14 -16.31 3.20
N CYS A 350 -3.20 -16.21 2.38
CA CYS A 350 -4.40 -17.05 2.48
C CYS A 350 -4.36 -18.29 1.57
N MET A 351 -3.27 -18.46 0.80
CA MET A 351 -3.13 -19.61 -0.11
C MET A 351 -2.39 -20.74 0.58
N GLU A 352 -2.90 -21.95 0.42
CA GLU A 352 -2.22 -23.18 0.86
C GLU A 352 -1.16 -23.60 -0.18
N GLY A 353 -0.06 -24.18 0.30
CA GLY A 353 0.94 -24.83 -0.57
C GLY A 353 1.73 -23.85 -1.44
N LEU A 354 2.52 -23.00 -0.80
CA LEU A 354 3.57 -22.23 -1.46
C LEU A 354 4.72 -23.14 -1.93
#